data_7dd75d9a5af83bf2312a2bbbf789d46f
#
_entry.id   7dd75d9a5af83bf2312a2bbbf789d46f
#
_cell.length_a   1.000
_cell.length_b   1.000
_cell.length_c   1.000
_cell.angle_alpha   90.00
_cell.angle_beta   90.00
_cell.angle_gamma   90.00
#
_symmetry.space_group_name_H-M   'P 1'
#
loop_
_entity.id
_entity.type
_entity.pdbx_description
1 polymer ?
#
loop_
_entity_poly.entity_id
_entity_poly.type
_entity_poly.pdbx_seq_one_letter_code
_entity_poly.pdbx_strand_id
1 'polypeptide(L)'
;MKAFFQRYIWGITLFLLFAVGISGYFVMSFRKKAQAQAQERALLEAQLREANEAQKSAIITRRVSSQLEEIAYQQKEISDAQKMEAENQKLIAEQMRDHAELEREKAITAQQAALEAYEAMDAQKRIAEQRRAEAEVAQMRADSLARLALARSLAVQAATQYEVGNKPLAALLSYAAWKFTVENHGDLYLPALYKALSLSSELSRQWRIHRGAIRSLLSYASAGNTYLLTTSQYGEIYRWKLAGDQLTERKTLFADARYDIRAMCADTLQQRLFAMAYGGQLLMITAEDKVEIQELSVSQSIGLEYWQGQIAIAQKDGAICLVSPETWKTQSLYQHPCAITALSFHAGRLLIGDAEGGVYHVDRQGKAEPVWTAQAQPITAIGVQASSGLLAIGCKNGAVWVVQADRHQAKALSAHVSAVTCLLFNGSHLYSSSLDGSINLWKLNGDAAAVASSVYEGQVWLHSFIIGPDEADLIIGDERGNLSQVIVDPQRMADQIYQRLERNFTPEEWNLYIGEVSAYETYLSK
;
A
#
# COMPACT_ATOMS: atom_id res chain seq x y z
N MET A 1 40.44 53.52 -28.23
CA MET A 1 39.83 52.29 -27.65
C MET A 1 38.32 52.37 -27.40
N LYS A 2 37.69 53.54 -27.22
CA LYS A 2 36.21 53.63 -27.00
C LYS A 2 35.36 53.35 -28.24
N ALA A 3 35.85 53.61 -29.44
CA ALA A 3 35.07 53.40 -30.66
C ALA A 3 35.02 51.95 -31.15
N PHE A 4 35.91 51.10 -30.71
CA PHE A 4 35.95 49.69 -31.10
C PHE A 4 34.99 48.84 -30.26
N PHE A 5 34.75 49.22 -29.01
CA PHE A 5 33.85 48.50 -28.12
C PHE A 5 32.36 48.75 -28.43
N GLN A 6 32.02 49.94 -28.95
CA GLN A 6 30.62 50.27 -29.26
C GLN A 6 30.07 49.56 -30.51
N ARG A 7 30.94 49.21 -31.45
CA ARG A 7 30.55 48.42 -32.63
C ARG A 7 30.31 46.95 -32.33
N TYR A 8 30.98 46.43 -31.33
CA TYR A 8 30.81 45.01 -30.95
C TYR A 8 29.53 44.79 -30.15
N ILE A 9 29.13 45.75 -29.31
CA ILE A 9 27.91 45.68 -28.53
C ILE A 9 26.67 45.69 -29.44
N TRP A 10 26.66 46.52 -30.47
CA TRP A 10 25.55 46.56 -31.43
C TRP A 10 25.44 45.27 -32.28
N GLY A 11 26.54 44.65 -32.58
CA GLY A 11 26.57 43.36 -33.28
C GLY A 11 25.99 42.21 -32.45
N ILE A 12 26.33 42.21 -31.15
CA ILE A 12 25.84 41.16 -30.23
C ILE A 12 24.36 41.37 -29.93
N THR A 13 23.88 42.59 -29.76
CA THR A 13 22.44 42.85 -29.52
C THR A 13 21.60 42.56 -30.77
N LEU A 14 22.11 42.81 -31.98
CA LEU A 14 21.39 42.44 -33.20
C LEU A 14 21.35 40.93 -33.40
N PHE A 15 22.43 40.25 -33.07
CA PHE A 15 22.48 38.77 -33.14
C PHE A 15 21.56 38.09 -32.10
N LEU A 16 21.49 38.67 -30.90
CA LEU A 16 20.57 38.18 -29.85
C LEU A 16 19.09 38.40 -30.23
N LEU A 17 18.75 39.57 -30.83
CA LEU A 17 17.39 39.83 -31.31
C LEU A 17 17.00 38.91 -32.48
N PHE A 18 17.93 38.58 -33.35
CA PHE A 18 17.68 37.65 -34.47
C PHE A 18 17.54 36.19 -33.95
N ALA A 19 18.34 35.84 -32.97
CA ALA A 19 18.26 34.52 -32.29
C ALA A 19 16.92 34.36 -31.55
N VAL A 20 16.44 35.41 -30.87
CA VAL A 20 15.13 35.39 -30.19
C VAL A 20 13.98 35.33 -31.19
N GLY A 21 14.09 36.03 -32.35
CA GLY A 21 13.07 35.97 -33.44
C GLY A 21 12.97 34.57 -34.06
N ILE A 22 14.11 33.94 -34.33
CA ILE A 22 14.17 32.57 -34.86
C ILE A 22 13.67 31.57 -33.82
N SER A 23 14.02 31.76 -32.58
CA SER A 23 13.53 30.93 -31.47
C SER A 23 12.00 31.02 -31.31
N GLY A 24 11.44 32.25 -31.44
CA GLY A 24 9.98 32.45 -31.39
C GLY A 24 9.23 31.78 -32.56
N TYR A 25 9.80 31.85 -33.79
CA TYR A 25 9.21 31.17 -34.95
C TYR A 25 9.29 29.63 -34.80
N PHE A 26 10.40 29.13 -34.31
CA PHE A 26 10.53 27.69 -34.06
C PHE A 26 9.58 27.21 -32.98
N VAL A 27 9.41 27.95 -31.89
CA VAL A 27 8.46 27.59 -30.82
C VAL A 27 7.02 27.59 -31.30
N MET A 28 6.62 28.57 -32.17
CA MET A 28 5.26 28.56 -32.74
C MET A 28 5.05 27.44 -33.77
N SER A 29 6.03 27.13 -34.57
CA SER A 29 5.94 26.02 -35.52
C SER A 29 5.96 24.66 -34.81
N PHE A 30 6.73 24.56 -33.71
CA PHE A 30 6.72 23.37 -32.87
C PHE A 30 5.38 23.18 -32.15
N ARG A 31 4.76 24.28 -31.67
CA ARG A 31 3.43 24.17 -31.01
C ARG A 31 2.34 23.68 -31.99
N LYS A 32 2.33 24.15 -33.26
CA LYS A 32 1.38 23.64 -34.26
C LYS A 32 1.64 22.17 -34.63
N LYS A 33 2.92 21.78 -34.76
CA LYS A 33 3.28 20.38 -34.99
C LYS A 33 3.00 19.52 -33.79
N ALA A 34 3.23 20.03 -32.56
CA ALA A 34 2.94 19.31 -31.33
C ALA A 34 1.43 19.08 -31.11
N GLN A 35 0.57 20.04 -31.49
CA GLN A 35 -0.88 19.86 -31.44
C GLN A 35 -1.41 18.84 -32.44
N ALA A 36 -0.90 18.85 -33.68
CA ALA A 36 -1.25 17.84 -34.69
C ALA A 36 -0.74 16.44 -34.25
N GLN A 37 0.49 16.37 -33.76
CA GLN A 37 1.03 15.13 -33.23
C GLN A 37 0.34 14.67 -31.94
N ALA A 38 -0.20 15.59 -31.14
CA ALA A 38 -0.97 15.22 -29.93
C ALA A 38 -2.32 14.60 -30.30
N GLN A 39 -2.99 15.08 -31.36
CA GLN A 39 -4.23 14.46 -31.84
C GLN A 39 -3.99 13.10 -32.52
N GLU A 40 -2.93 12.99 -33.28
CA GLU A 40 -2.53 11.71 -33.87
C GLU A 40 -2.07 10.69 -32.79
N ARG A 41 -1.35 11.18 -31.75
CA ARG A 41 -0.99 10.35 -30.57
C ARG A 41 -2.21 9.92 -29.78
N ALA A 42 -3.19 10.81 -29.58
CA ALA A 42 -4.41 10.44 -28.86
C ALA A 42 -5.22 9.34 -29.58
N LEU A 43 -5.24 9.37 -30.92
CA LEU A 43 -5.87 8.32 -31.73
C LEU A 43 -5.06 7.00 -31.68
N LEU A 44 -3.74 7.12 -31.81
CA LEU A 44 -2.82 5.99 -31.67
C LEU A 44 -2.83 5.42 -30.26
N GLU A 45 -2.93 6.26 -29.24
CA GLU A 45 -3.04 5.82 -27.85
C GLU A 45 -4.37 5.12 -27.56
N ALA A 46 -5.47 5.55 -28.19
CA ALA A 46 -6.74 4.83 -28.10
C ALA A 46 -6.65 3.43 -28.74
N GLN A 47 -6.07 3.35 -29.94
CA GLN A 47 -5.83 2.07 -30.62
C GLN A 47 -4.78 1.23 -29.88
N LEU A 48 -3.77 1.87 -29.28
CA LEU A 48 -2.77 1.19 -28.47
C LEU A 48 -3.37 0.67 -27.14
N ARG A 49 -4.35 1.38 -26.57
CA ARG A 49 -5.07 0.90 -25.36
C ARG A 49 -5.89 -0.34 -25.67
N GLU A 50 -6.63 -0.33 -26.78
CA GLU A 50 -7.42 -1.49 -27.18
C GLU A 50 -6.53 -2.69 -27.53
N ALA A 51 -5.43 -2.45 -28.25
CA ALA A 51 -4.42 -3.48 -28.52
C ALA A 51 -3.69 -3.93 -27.25
N ASN A 52 -3.40 -3.02 -26.30
CA ASN A 52 -2.78 -3.36 -25.02
C ASN A 52 -3.75 -4.11 -24.10
N GLU A 53 -5.06 -3.84 -24.13
CA GLU A 53 -6.04 -4.61 -23.35
C GLU A 53 -6.16 -6.03 -23.91
N ALA A 54 -6.23 -6.17 -25.25
CA ALA A 54 -6.18 -7.48 -25.89
C ALA A 54 -4.84 -8.20 -25.64
N GLN A 55 -3.73 -7.45 -25.67
CA GLN A 55 -2.42 -7.98 -25.38
C GLN A 55 -2.24 -8.33 -23.88
N LYS A 56 -2.78 -7.51 -22.98
CA LYS A 56 -2.76 -7.82 -21.53
C LYS A 56 -3.54 -9.08 -21.21
N SER A 57 -4.74 -9.26 -21.79
CA SER A 57 -5.51 -10.49 -21.59
C SER A 57 -4.76 -11.72 -22.11
N ALA A 58 -4.15 -11.60 -23.31
CA ALA A 58 -3.32 -12.67 -23.87
C ALA A 58 -2.04 -12.93 -23.03
N ILE A 59 -1.41 -11.85 -22.51
CA ILE A 59 -0.24 -11.95 -21.65
C ILE A 59 -0.61 -12.59 -20.29
N ILE A 60 -1.77 -12.22 -19.71
CA ILE A 60 -2.24 -12.80 -18.45
C ILE A 60 -2.50 -14.29 -18.64
N THR A 61 -3.24 -14.66 -19.70
CA THR A 61 -3.51 -16.08 -20.01
C THR A 61 -2.20 -16.84 -20.24
N ARG A 62 -1.25 -16.24 -21.00
CA ARG A 62 0.05 -16.85 -21.26
C ARG A 62 0.91 -16.94 -20.00
N ARG A 63 0.83 -15.93 -19.12
CA ARG A 63 1.58 -15.90 -17.86
C ARG A 63 1.03 -16.91 -16.85
N VAL A 64 -0.29 -17.05 -16.77
CA VAL A 64 -0.94 -18.08 -15.94
C VAL A 64 -0.60 -19.48 -16.46
N SER A 65 -0.66 -19.69 -17.78
CA SER A 65 -0.26 -20.96 -18.39
C SER A 65 1.22 -21.27 -18.12
N SER A 66 2.11 -20.27 -18.31
CA SER A 66 3.55 -20.48 -18.06
C SER A 66 3.87 -20.70 -16.56
N GLN A 67 3.13 -20.06 -15.67
CA GLN A 67 3.27 -20.29 -14.22
C GLN A 67 2.76 -21.68 -13.82
N LEU A 68 1.67 -22.15 -14.42
CA LEU A 68 1.17 -23.51 -14.19
C LEU A 68 2.14 -24.57 -14.74
N GLU A 69 2.74 -24.30 -15.92
CA GLU A 69 3.80 -25.16 -16.47
C GLU A 69 5.04 -25.16 -15.57
N GLU A 70 5.44 -24.00 -15.06
CA GLU A 70 6.60 -23.89 -14.16
C GLU A 70 6.36 -24.61 -12.82
N ILE A 71 5.14 -24.48 -12.25
CA ILE A 71 4.75 -25.21 -11.04
C ILE A 71 4.71 -26.72 -11.31
N ALA A 72 4.14 -27.15 -12.45
CA ALA A 72 4.12 -28.55 -12.83
C ALA A 72 5.54 -29.11 -13.07
N TYR A 73 6.43 -28.28 -13.64
CA TYR A 73 7.83 -28.63 -13.83
C TYR A 73 8.56 -28.78 -12.48
N GLN A 74 8.36 -27.81 -11.56
CA GLN A 74 8.93 -27.88 -10.21
C GLN A 74 8.40 -29.09 -9.41
N GLN A 75 7.09 -29.40 -9.53
CA GLN A 75 6.54 -30.60 -8.90
C GLN A 75 7.11 -31.89 -9.45
N LYS A 76 7.33 -31.92 -10.78
CA LYS A 76 7.98 -33.06 -11.42
C LYS A 76 9.42 -33.21 -10.96
N GLU A 77 10.18 -32.11 -10.92
CA GLU A 77 11.58 -32.11 -10.48
C GLU A 77 11.73 -32.57 -9.02
N ILE A 78 10.83 -32.11 -8.14
CA ILE A 78 10.77 -32.56 -6.74
C ILE A 78 10.42 -34.07 -6.68
N SER A 79 9.46 -34.54 -7.48
CA SER A 79 9.08 -35.95 -7.52
C SER A 79 10.21 -36.84 -8.05
N ASP A 80 10.90 -36.37 -9.09
CA ASP A 80 12.05 -37.11 -9.68
C ASP A 80 13.25 -37.12 -8.71
N ALA A 81 13.50 -36.01 -7.98
CA ALA A 81 14.51 -35.97 -6.91
C ALA A 81 14.17 -36.91 -5.75
N GLN A 82 12.92 -36.97 -5.31
CA GLN A 82 12.49 -37.91 -4.28
C GLN A 82 12.60 -39.38 -4.72
N LYS A 83 12.34 -39.64 -6.02
CA LYS A 83 12.48 -40.97 -6.59
C LYS A 83 13.96 -41.41 -6.67
N MET A 84 14.83 -40.52 -7.11
CA MET A 84 16.29 -40.75 -7.11
C MET A 84 16.84 -40.97 -5.69
N GLU A 85 16.37 -40.21 -4.72
CA GLU A 85 16.74 -40.38 -3.30
C GLU A 85 16.27 -41.73 -2.76
N ALA A 86 15.05 -42.19 -3.11
CA ALA A 86 14.54 -43.50 -2.73
C ALA A 86 15.31 -44.67 -3.41
N GLU A 87 15.72 -44.49 -4.68
CA GLU A 87 16.54 -45.46 -5.38
C GLU A 87 17.97 -45.53 -4.82
N ASN A 88 18.57 -44.37 -4.47
CA ASN A 88 19.86 -44.32 -3.78
C ASN A 88 19.80 -44.95 -2.37
N GLN A 89 18.70 -44.72 -1.61
CA GLN A 89 18.52 -45.38 -0.32
C GLN A 89 18.32 -46.89 -0.48
N LYS A 90 17.67 -47.35 -1.57
CA LYS A 90 17.55 -48.76 -1.86
C LYS A 90 18.91 -49.41 -2.20
N LEU A 91 19.72 -48.72 -3.01
CA LEU A 91 21.06 -49.16 -3.36
C LEU A 91 21.99 -49.18 -2.15
N ILE A 92 21.90 -48.17 -1.29
CA ILE A 92 22.65 -48.15 -0.02
C ILE A 92 22.18 -49.28 0.91
N ALA A 93 20.84 -49.55 0.96
CA ALA A 93 20.31 -50.65 1.75
C ALA A 93 20.77 -52.04 1.22
N GLU A 94 20.85 -52.21 -0.10
CA GLU A 94 21.41 -53.44 -0.69
C GLU A 94 22.92 -53.60 -0.41
N GLN A 95 23.69 -52.54 -0.55
CA GLN A 95 25.14 -52.55 -0.20
C GLN A 95 25.39 -52.83 1.29
N MET A 96 24.54 -52.27 2.15
CA MET A 96 24.61 -52.52 3.59
C MET A 96 24.19 -53.94 3.97
N ARG A 97 23.23 -54.53 3.23
CA ARG A 97 22.82 -55.91 3.40
C ARG A 97 23.95 -56.90 3.03
N ASP A 98 24.59 -56.67 1.89
CA ASP A 98 25.72 -57.45 1.47
C ASP A 98 26.92 -57.34 2.42
N HIS A 99 27.13 -56.14 2.98
CA HIS A 99 28.16 -55.91 4.01
C HIS A 99 27.82 -56.64 5.32
N ALA A 100 26.52 -56.61 5.72
CA ALA A 100 26.05 -57.32 6.91
C ALA A 100 26.15 -58.87 6.76
N GLU A 101 25.95 -59.43 5.55
CA GLU A 101 26.18 -60.84 5.27
C GLU A 101 27.64 -61.22 5.36
N LEU A 102 28.56 -60.36 4.86
CA LEU A 102 30.01 -60.56 4.97
C LEU A 102 30.50 -60.44 6.44
N GLU A 103 29.92 -59.53 7.22
CA GLU A 103 30.24 -59.37 8.63
C GLU A 103 29.65 -60.52 9.48
N ARG A 104 28.54 -61.13 9.04
CA ARG A 104 27.95 -62.32 9.68
C ARG A 104 28.80 -63.55 9.48
N GLU A 105 29.46 -63.74 8.34
CA GLU A 105 30.45 -64.79 8.12
C GLU A 105 31.72 -64.57 8.96
N LYS A 106 32.14 -63.32 9.12
CA LYS A 106 33.28 -62.98 9.99
C LYS A 106 32.97 -63.05 11.49
N ALA A 107 31.68 -62.79 11.88
CA ALA A 107 31.23 -62.81 13.28
C ALA A 107 31.13 -64.21 13.88
N ILE A 108 31.13 -65.27 13.08
CA ILE A 108 31.17 -66.67 13.52
C ILE A 108 32.50 -67.00 14.22
N THR A 109 33.52 -66.20 14.04
CA THR A 109 34.87 -66.46 14.56
C THR A 109 35.32 -65.63 15.79
N ALA A 110 34.51 -64.70 16.25
CA ALA A 110 34.91 -63.92 17.44
C ALA A 110 33.72 -63.39 18.25
N GLN A 111 33.55 -63.92 19.43
CA GLN A 111 32.53 -63.51 20.42
C GLN A 111 32.63 -62.02 20.84
N GLN A 112 33.74 -61.34 20.53
CA GLN A 112 33.94 -59.91 20.77
C GLN A 112 33.35 -59.01 19.70
N ALA A 113 33.22 -59.46 18.44
CA ALA A 113 32.66 -58.64 17.36
C ALA A 113 31.11 -58.47 17.46
N ALA A 114 30.44 -59.32 18.27
CA ALA A 114 28.97 -59.21 18.43
C ALA A 114 28.56 -57.97 19.21
N LEU A 115 29.37 -57.47 20.13
CA LEU A 115 29.09 -56.26 20.88
C LEU A 115 29.24 -54.99 19.99
N GLU A 116 30.30 -54.94 19.23
CA GLU A 116 30.55 -53.83 18.27
C GLU A 116 29.48 -53.78 17.14
N ALA A 117 29.07 -54.99 16.68
CA ALA A 117 27.99 -55.07 15.70
C ALA A 117 26.62 -54.58 16.27
N TYR A 118 26.36 -54.84 17.54
CA TYR A 118 25.14 -54.36 18.20
C TYR A 118 25.13 -52.84 18.38
N GLU A 119 26.27 -52.24 18.78
CA GLU A 119 26.41 -50.77 18.87
C GLU A 119 26.31 -50.09 17.49
N ALA A 120 26.90 -50.72 16.46
CA ALA A 120 26.80 -50.26 15.09
C ALA A 120 25.34 -50.32 14.56
N MET A 121 24.61 -51.40 14.89
CA MET A 121 23.19 -51.51 14.54
C MET A 121 22.33 -50.47 15.24
N ASP A 122 22.56 -50.21 16.54
CA ASP A 122 21.80 -49.18 17.28
C ASP A 122 22.08 -47.77 16.71
N ALA A 123 23.37 -47.51 16.36
CA ALA A 123 23.75 -46.26 15.69
C ALA A 123 23.07 -46.13 14.32
N GLN A 124 23.03 -47.23 13.50
CA GLN A 124 22.33 -47.23 12.22
C GLN A 124 20.83 -47.04 12.36
N LYS A 125 20.21 -47.67 13.38
CA LYS A 125 18.80 -47.50 13.65
C LYS A 125 18.48 -46.04 14.00
N ARG A 126 19.30 -45.41 14.83
CA ARG A 126 19.15 -43.97 15.16
C ARG A 126 19.28 -43.09 13.92
N ILE A 127 20.25 -43.39 13.03
CA ILE A 127 20.45 -42.68 11.77
C ILE A 127 19.24 -42.88 10.85
N ALA A 128 18.73 -44.11 10.74
CA ALA A 128 17.54 -44.40 9.94
C ALA A 128 16.29 -43.73 10.46
N GLU A 129 16.06 -43.74 11.78
CA GLU A 129 14.98 -43.02 12.44
C GLU A 129 15.09 -41.50 12.26
N GLN A 130 16.31 -40.95 12.37
CA GLN A 130 16.55 -39.52 12.12
C GLN A 130 16.24 -39.16 10.66
N ARG A 131 16.75 -39.95 9.67
CA ARG A 131 16.48 -39.72 8.26
C ARG A 131 14.99 -39.86 7.90
N ARG A 132 14.28 -40.80 8.56
CA ARG A 132 12.85 -40.94 8.40
C ARG A 132 12.11 -39.72 8.92
N ALA A 133 12.46 -39.21 10.09
CA ALA A 133 11.89 -37.99 10.65
C ALA A 133 12.19 -36.77 9.75
N GLU A 134 13.41 -36.66 9.23
CA GLU A 134 13.79 -35.61 8.28
C GLU A 134 12.99 -35.70 6.98
N ALA A 135 12.79 -36.91 6.44
CA ALA A 135 12.00 -37.13 5.24
C ALA A 135 10.50 -36.81 5.46
N GLU A 136 9.93 -37.18 6.61
CA GLU A 136 8.55 -36.86 6.97
C GLU A 136 8.35 -35.32 7.10
N VAL A 137 9.31 -34.60 7.71
CA VAL A 137 9.30 -33.13 7.79
C VAL A 137 9.43 -32.50 6.39
N ALA A 138 10.31 -33.03 5.55
CA ALA A 138 10.47 -32.54 4.18
C ALA A 138 9.21 -32.76 3.35
N GLN A 139 8.54 -33.89 3.49
CA GLN A 139 7.30 -34.19 2.82
C GLN A 139 6.18 -33.24 3.27
N MET A 140 6.01 -33.03 4.59
CA MET A 140 4.99 -32.09 5.11
C MET A 140 5.22 -30.66 4.60
N ARG A 141 6.49 -30.24 4.49
CA ARG A 141 6.85 -28.93 3.90
C ARG A 141 6.50 -28.87 2.41
N ALA A 142 6.80 -29.91 1.66
CA ALA A 142 6.48 -30.00 0.22
C ALA A 142 4.97 -29.95 -0.01
N ASP A 143 4.18 -30.69 0.78
CA ASP A 143 2.73 -30.70 0.72
C ASP A 143 2.14 -29.29 1.06
N SER A 144 2.67 -28.66 2.09
CA SER A 144 2.25 -27.29 2.44
C SER A 144 2.56 -26.30 1.31
N LEU A 145 3.75 -26.35 0.72
CA LEU A 145 4.12 -25.51 -0.42
C LEU A 145 3.25 -25.75 -1.65
N ALA A 146 2.91 -27.02 -1.94
CA ALA A 146 2.01 -27.38 -3.02
C ALA A 146 0.61 -26.78 -2.82
N ARG A 147 0.07 -26.85 -1.58
CA ARG A 147 -1.21 -26.24 -1.23
C ARG A 147 -1.19 -24.71 -1.32
N LEU A 148 -0.10 -24.07 -0.91
CA LEU A 148 0.07 -22.62 -1.07
C LEU A 148 0.20 -22.21 -2.55
N ALA A 149 0.84 -23.03 -3.39
CA ALA A 149 0.89 -22.82 -4.83
C ALA A 149 -0.50 -22.97 -5.47
N LEU A 150 -1.27 -23.99 -5.05
CA LEU A 150 -2.66 -24.14 -5.45
C LEU A 150 -3.50 -22.92 -5.04
N ALA A 151 -3.38 -22.47 -3.79
CA ALA A 151 -4.10 -21.29 -3.30
C ALA A 151 -3.85 -20.05 -4.17
N ARG A 152 -2.61 -19.83 -4.59
CA ARG A 152 -2.26 -18.72 -5.52
C ARG A 152 -2.93 -18.90 -6.89
N SER A 153 -2.93 -20.11 -7.42
CA SER A 153 -3.60 -20.43 -8.69
C SER A 153 -5.12 -20.18 -8.60
N LEU A 154 -5.75 -20.66 -7.53
CA LEU A 154 -7.17 -20.44 -7.27
C LEU A 154 -7.51 -18.95 -7.17
N ALA A 155 -6.65 -18.16 -6.50
CA ALA A 155 -6.83 -16.72 -6.38
C ALA A 155 -6.80 -16.01 -7.74
N VAL A 156 -5.84 -16.36 -8.61
CA VAL A 156 -5.79 -15.81 -9.97
C VAL A 156 -7.03 -16.18 -10.77
N GLN A 157 -7.47 -17.43 -10.67
CA GLN A 157 -8.66 -17.90 -11.35
C GLN A 157 -9.94 -17.23 -10.81
N ALA A 158 -10.01 -17.02 -9.49
CA ALA A 158 -11.11 -16.29 -8.87
C ALA A 158 -11.26 -14.89 -9.44
N ALA A 159 -10.16 -14.14 -9.52
CA ALA A 159 -10.16 -12.79 -10.11
C ALA A 159 -10.64 -12.84 -11.58
N THR A 160 -10.15 -13.79 -12.36
CA THR A 160 -10.59 -13.98 -13.76
C THR A 160 -12.07 -14.32 -13.85
N GLN A 161 -12.58 -15.22 -13.01
CA GLN A 161 -14.02 -15.58 -13.00
C GLN A 161 -14.88 -14.38 -12.60
N TYR A 162 -14.41 -13.55 -11.69
CA TYR A 162 -15.11 -12.32 -11.32
C TYR A 162 -15.20 -11.34 -12.49
N GLU A 163 -14.10 -11.13 -13.22
CA GLU A 163 -14.03 -10.22 -14.38
C GLU A 163 -14.92 -10.67 -15.54
N VAL A 164 -15.10 -11.99 -15.76
CA VAL A 164 -16.04 -12.53 -16.76
C VAL A 164 -17.49 -12.63 -16.25
N GLY A 165 -17.76 -12.16 -15.01
CA GLY A 165 -19.11 -12.11 -14.44
C GLY A 165 -19.58 -13.36 -13.73
N ASN A 166 -18.76 -14.42 -13.63
CA ASN A 166 -19.10 -15.65 -12.89
C ASN A 166 -18.81 -15.50 -11.39
N LYS A 167 -19.54 -14.58 -10.76
CA LYS A 167 -19.34 -14.22 -9.34
C LYS A 167 -19.50 -15.37 -8.34
N PRO A 168 -20.49 -16.31 -8.50
CA PRO A 168 -20.62 -17.44 -7.56
C PRO A 168 -19.39 -18.34 -7.55
N LEU A 169 -18.81 -18.64 -8.72
CA LEU A 169 -17.58 -19.43 -8.80
C LEU A 169 -16.36 -18.64 -8.30
N ALA A 170 -16.27 -17.35 -8.62
CA ALA A 170 -15.21 -16.47 -8.10
C ALA A 170 -15.20 -16.45 -6.57
N ALA A 171 -16.34 -16.34 -5.92
CA ALA A 171 -16.48 -16.39 -4.47
C ALA A 171 -15.98 -17.72 -3.87
N LEU A 172 -16.38 -18.84 -4.47
CA LEU A 172 -15.92 -20.18 -4.05
C LEU A 172 -14.40 -20.33 -4.18
N LEU A 173 -13.84 -19.93 -5.33
CA LEU A 173 -12.39 -20.00 -5.57
C LEU A 173 -11.61 -19.08 -4.63
N SER A 174 -12.10 -17.87 -4.37
CA SER A 174 -11.49 -16.92 -3.42
C SER A 174 -11.48 -17.47 -1.99
N TYR A 175 -12.61 -18.04 -1.56
CA TYR A 175 -12.72 -18.63 -0.23
C TYR A 175 -11.82 -19.87 -0.09
N ALA A 176 -11.78 -20.73 -1.10
CA ALA A 176 -10.87 -21.87 -1.12
C ALA A 176 -9.40 -21.43 -1.07
N ALA A 177 -9.02 -20.42 -1.87
CA ALA A 177 -7.68 -19.86 -1.86
C ALA A 177 -7.27 -19.32 -0.47
N TRP A 178 -8.17 -18.58 0.17
CA TRP A 178 -7.97 -18.10 1.52
C TRP A 178 -7.81 -19.25 2.53
N LYS A 179 -8.70 -20.23 2.50
CA LYS A 179 -8.71 -21.39 3.39
C LYS A 179 -7.38 -22.16 3.29
N PHE A 180 -6.96 -22.54 2.07
CA PHE A 180 -5.68 -23.22 1.87
C PHE A 180 -4.49 -22.37 2.34
N THR A 181 -4.55 -21.04 2.20
CA THR A 181 -3.49 -20.16 2.67
C THR A 181 -3.43 -20.13 4.20
N VAL A 182 -4.57 -19.99 4.89
CA VAL A 182 -4.63 -19.99 6.36
C VAL A 182 -4.18 -21.33 6.95
N GLU A 183 -4.70 -22.43 6.44
CA GLU A 183 -4.38 -23.78 6.92
C GLU A 183 -2.90 -24.14 6.78
N ASN A 184 -2.22 -23.52 5.81
CA ASN A 184 -0.80 -23.76 5.56
C ASN A 184 0.09 -22.57 6.00
N HIS A 185 -0.41 -21.69 6.88
CA HIS A 185 0.31 -20.53 7.44
C HIS A 185 0.94 -19.62 6.38
N GLY A 186 0.26 -19.47 5.24
CA GLY A 186 0.69 -18.61 4.14
C GLY A 186 0.42 -17.12 4.39
N ASP A 187 0.95 -16.30 3.50
CA ASP A 187 0.75 -14.85 3.55
C ASP A 187 -0.58 -14.45 2.91
N LEU A 188 -1.49 -13.90 3.72
CA LEU A 188 -2.81 -13.44 3.29
C LEU A 188 -2.77 -12.15 2.45
N TYR A 189 -1.67 -11.40 2.53
CA TYR A 189 -1.49 -10.15 1.81
C TYR A 189 -0.76 -10.30 0.47
N LEU A 190 -0.62 -11.53 -0.04
CA LEU A 190 -0.12 -11.75 -1.40
C LEU A 190 -1.06 -11.09 -2.43
N PRO A 191 -0.52 -10.33 -3.41
CA PRO A 191 -1.35 -9.52 -4.32
C PRO A 191 -2.46 -10.30 -5.02
N ALA A 192 -2.19 -11.52 -5.48
CA ALA A 192 -3.20 -12.33 -6.16
C ALA A 192 -4.35 -12.75 -5.22
N LEU A 193 -4.02 -13.23 -4.02
CA LEU A 193 -5.02 -13.61 -3.01
C LEU A 193 -5.81 -12.41 -2.53
N TYR A 194 -5.11 -11.33 -2.21
CA TYR A 194 -5.71 -10.10 -1.74
C TYR A 194 -6.69 -9.52 -2.78
N LYS A 195 -6.30 -9.48 -4.07
CA LYS A 195 -7.16 -9.05 -5.16
C LYS A 195 -8.41 -9.93 -5.29
N ALA A 196 -8.26 -11.26 -5.22
CA ALA A 196 -9.38 -12.19 -5.31
C ALA A 196 -10.39 -11.99 -4.18
N LEU A 197 -9.90 -11.85 -2.94
CA LEU A 197 -10.73 -11.58 -1.76
C LEU A 197 -11.44 -10.23 -1.87
N SER A 198 -10.72 -9.17 -2.23
CA SER A 198 -11.26 -7.82 -2.37
C SER A 198 -12.37 -7.77 -3.43
N LEU A 199 -12.18 -8.39 -4.59
CA LEU A 199 -13.19 -8.45 -5.65
C LEU A 199 -14.42 -9.26 -5.22
N SER A 200 -14.21 -10.43 -4.63
CA SER A 200 -15.30 -11.37 -4.31
C SER A 200 -16.08 -10.97 -3.05
N SER A 201 -15.50 -10.22 -2.13
CA SER A 201 -16.20 -9.70 -0.95
C SER A 201 -17.23 -8.63 -1.29
N GLU A 202 -17.08 -7.93 -2.42
CA GLU A 202 -17.97 -6.85 -2.91
C GLU A 202 -18.29 -5.77 -1.86
N LEU A 203 -17.38 -5.54 -0.92
CA LEU A 203 -17.62 -4.65 0.21
C LEU A 203 -16.92 -3.30 0.06
N SER A 204 -17.24 -2.59 -1.00
CA SER A 204 -17.08 -1.14 -0.98
C SER A 204 -18.46 -0.51 -0.81
N ARG A 205 -18.67 0.15 0.32
CA ARG A 205 -19.82 1.03 0.50
C ARG A 205 -19.41 2.41 0.05
N GLN A 206 -20.24 3.08 -0.73
CA GLN A 206 -19.98 4.43 -1.18
C GLN A 206 -21.20 5.30 -0.94
N TRP A 207 -20.96 6.50 -0.39
CA TRP A 207 -21.98 7.51 -0.15
C TRP A 207 -21.51 8.83 -0.72
N ARG A 208 -22.36 9.51 -1.46
CA ARG A 208 -22.11 10.90 -1.81
C ARG A 208 -22.54 11.79 -0.65
N ILE A 209 -21.57 12.31 0.09
CA ILE A 209 -21.83 13.07 1.31
C ILE A 209 -21.57 14.56 1.17
N HIS A 210 -20.70 14.96 0.25
CA HIS A 210 -20.35 16.34 -0.04
C HIS A 210 -20.66 16.73 -1.47
N ARG A 211 -20.78 18.05 -1.72
CA ARG A 211 -21.01 18.59 -3.07
C ARG A 211 -19.79 18.52 -3.96
N GLY A 212 -18.59 18.57 -3.37
CA GLY A 212 -17.32 18.50 -4.07
C GLY A 212 -16.27 17.76 -3.26
N ALA A 213 -15.03 17.87 -3.69
CA ALA A 213 -13.90 17.11 -3.17
C ALA A 213 -13.86 17.04 -1.65
N ILE A 214 -13.74 15.83 -1.10
CA ILE A 214 -13.44 15.62 0.32
C ILE A 214 -11.94 15.86 0.48
N ARG A 215 -11.60 16.95 1.17
CA ARG A 215 -10.21 17.41 1.29
C ARG A 215 -9.48 16.79 2.46
N SER A 216 -10.17 16.56 3.57
CA SER A 216 -9.58 16.01 4.78
C SER A 216 -10.57 15.11 5.51
N LEU A 217 -10.05 14.06 6.09
CA LEU A 217 -10.72 13.13 6.98
C LEU A 217 -9.94 13.09 8.30
N LEU A 218 -10.66 13.10 9.41
CA LEU A 218 -10.06 13.00 10.74
C LEU A 218 -10.96 12.13 11.62
N SER A 219 -10.39 11.10 12.26
CA SER A 219 -11.09 10.35 13.31
C SER A 219 -10.61 10.80 14.69
N TYR A 220 -11.51 10.88 15.65
CA TYR A 220 -11.19 11.20 17.03
C TYR A 220 -12.17 10.52 17.99
N ALA A 221 -11.67 10.23 19.20
CA ALA A 221 -12.49 9.69 20.27
C ALA A 221 -12.96 10.80 21.21
N SER A 222 -14.23 10.76 21.59
CA SER A 222 -14.82 11.67 22.58
C SER A 222 -15.95 10.98 23.31
N ALA A 223 -15.96 11.08 24.65
CA ALA A 223 -17.00 10.54 25.53
C ALA A 223 -17.33 9.06 25.25
N GLY A 224 -16.30 8.22 25.00
CA GLY A 224 -16.46 6.79 24.73
C GLY A 224 -16.99 6.43 23.34
N ASN A 225 -17.18 7.42 22.46
CA ASN A 225 -17.55 7.21 21.06
C ASN A 225 -16.41 7.62 20.14
N THR A 226 -16.33 6.98 18.97
CA THR A 226 -15.45 7.39 17.90
C THR A 226 -16.24 8.18 16.87
N TYR A 227 -15.68 9.29 16.44
CA TYR A 227 -16.27 10.17 15.44
C TYR A 227 -15.36 10.31 14.23
N LEU A 228 -15.98 10.42 13.06
CA LEU A 228 -15.35 10.81 11.82
C LEU A 228 -15.75 12.25 11.49
N LEU A 229 -14.77 13.08 11.17
CA LEU A 229 -14.97 14.38 10.55
C LEU A 229 -14.64 14.30 9.08
N THR A 230 -15.44 14.95 8.26
CA THR A 230 -15.24 15.07 6.83
C THR A 230 -15.35 16.52 6.41
N THR A 231 -14.43 17.01 5.57
CA THR A 231 -14.49 18.38 5.03
C THR A 231 -14.52 18.39 3.53
N SER A 232 -15.07 19.46 2.96
CA SER A 232 -15.10 19.63 1.52
C SER A 232 -14.56 20.99 1.06
N GLN A 233 -14.26 21.07 -0.23
CA GLN A 233 -13.87 22.31 -0.91
C GLN A 233 -14.98 23.40 -0.90
N TYR A 234 -16.22 23.03 -0.56
CA TYR A 234 -17.34 23.96 -0.42
C TYR A 234 -17.66 24.28 1.04
N GLY A 235 -16.66 24.16 1.93
CA GLY A 235 -16.75 24.59 3.32
C GLY A 235 -17.70 23.79 4.19
N GLU A 236 -18.03 22.58 3.79
CA GLU A 236 -18.88 21.71 4.59
C GLU A 236 -18.00 20.93 5.57
N ILE A 237 -18.34 20.93 6.87
CA ILE A 237 -17.74 20.07 7.90
C ILE A 237 -18.87 19.26 8.51
N TYR A 238 -18.80 17.93 8.33
CA TYR A 238 -19.73 16.98 8.92
C TYR A 238 -19.05 16.13 9.96
N ARG A 239 -19.76 15.88 11.05
CA ARG A 239 -19.41 14.89 12.06
C ARG A 239 -20.32 13.69 11.94
N TRP A 240 -19.72 12.51 11.89
CA TRP A 240 -20.40 11.22 11.85
C TRP A 240 -20.00 10.43 13.09
N LYS A 241 -20.93 9.70 13.68
CA LYS A 241 -20.59 8.72 14.70
C LYS A 241 -20.23 7.40 14.03
N LEU A 242 -19.09 6.85 14.41
CA LEU A 242 -18.65 5.52 14.00
C LEU A 242 -19.17 4.49 15.02
N ALA A 243 -20.06 3.60 14.59
CA ALA A 243 -20.57 2.50 15.39
C ALA A 243 -20.17 1.18 14.71
N GLY A 244 -19.01 0.64 15.12
CA GLY A 244 -18.35 -0.46 14.40
C GLY A 244 -17.99 -0.02 12.97
N ASP A 245 -18.53 -0.73 11.97
CA ASP A 245 -18.34 -0.46 10.54
C ASP A 245 -19.39 0.49 9.93
N GLN A 246 -20.25 1.11 10.76
CA GLN A 246 -21.34 1.95 10.26
C GLN A 246 -21.13 3.41 10.62
N LEU A 247 -21.35 4.26 9.60
CA LEU A 247 -21.48 5.70 9.76
C LEU A 247 -22.92 6.03 10.12
N THR A 248 -23.11 6.55 11.32
CA THR A 248 -24.43 6.93 11.85
C THR A 248 -24.43 8.39 12.30
N GLU A 249 -25.59 8.92 12.64
CA GLU A 249 -25.75 10.21 13.29
C GLU A 249 -24.94 11.36 12.65
N ARG A 250 -25.22 11.67 11.36
CA ARG A 250 -24.60 12.82 10.71
C ARG A 250 -25.02 14.13 11.35
N LYS A 251 -24.06 14.94 11.78
CA LYS A 251 -24.26 16.29 12.23
C LYS A 251 -23.48 17.27 11.36
N THR A 252 -24.13 18.34 10.88
CA THR A 252 -23.45 19.46 10.23
C THR A 252 -22.88 20.36 11.32
N LEU A 253 -21.55 20.53 11.32
CA LEU A 253 -20.87 21.44 12.24
C LEU A 253 -20.68 22.82 11.61
N PHE A 254 -20.40 22.83 10.30
CA PHE A 254 -20.21 24.04 9.52
C PHE A 254 -20.62 23.82 8.06
N ALA A 255 -21.14 24.86 7.40
CA ALA A 255 -21.48 24.82 5.98
C ALA A 255 -21.49 26.24 5.41
N ASP A 256 -20.42 26.66 4.77
CA ASP A 256 -20.33 27.93 4.06
C ASP A 256 -19.41 27.77 2.84
N ALA A 257 -19.99 27.86 1.65
CA ALA A 257 -19.29 27.61 0.38
C ALA A 257 -18.20 28.65 0.04
N ARG A 258 -18.05 29.70 0.83
CA ARG A 258 -16.95 30.67 0.67
C ARG A 258 -15.60 30.10 1.11
N TYR A 259 -15.59 29.01 1.88
CA TYR A 259 -14.38 28.42 2.46
C TYR A 259 -14.05 27.10 1.78
N ASP A 260 -12.83 26.95 1.30
CA ASP A 260 -12.24 25.66 0.85
C ASP A 260 -11.46 25.07 2.04
N ILE A 261 -12.09 24.18 2.81
CA ILE A 261 -11.46 23.58 4.01
C ILE A 261 -10.54 22.45 3.59
N ARG A 262 -9.25 22.59 3.87
CA ARG A 262 -8.21 21.68 3.35
C ARG A 262 -7.55 20.79 4.37
N ALA A 263 -7.52 21.19 5.62
CA ALA A 263 -6.87 20.43 6.68
C ALA A 263 -7.60 20.57 8.00
N MET A 264 -7.52 19.54 8.84
CA MET A 264 -8.09 19.52 10.18
C MET A 264 -7.11 18.90 11.16
N CYS A 265 -7.17 19.36 12.41
CA CYS A 265 -6.58 18.68 13.56
C CYS A 265 -7.50 18.78 14.79
N ALA A 266 -7.21 18.01 15.83
CA ALA A 266 -8.00 17.95 17.04
C ALA A 266 -7.13 18.15 18.29
N ASP A 267 -7.65 18.93 19.23
CA ASP A 267 -7.24 18.90 20.64
C ASP A 267 -8.17 17.94 21.38
N THR A 268 -7.74 16.72 21.55
CA THR A 268 -8.54 15.66 22.18
C THR A 268 -8.73 15.89 23.68
N LEU A 269 -7.84 16.63 24.33
CA LEU A 269 -7.94 16.92 25.76
C LEU A 269 -9.06 17.94 26.07
N GLN A 270 -9.16 19.00 25.26
CA GLN A 270 -10.19 20.03 25.42
C GLN A 270 -11.38 19.82 24.47
N GLN A 271 -11.38 18.72 23.72
CA GLN A 271 -12.42 18.38 22.74
C GLN A 271 -12.69 19.51 21.74
N ARG A 272 -11.63 20.20 21.29
CA ARG A 272 -11.69 21.24 20.28
C ARG A 272 -11.21 20.70 18.94
N LEU A 273 -11.88 21.12 17.89
CA LEU A 273 -11.51 20.78 16.52
C LEU A 273 -11.08 22.05 15.81
N PHE A 274 -10.05 21.93 14.99
CA PHE A 274 -9.54 23.03 14.20
C PHE A 274 -9.57 22.65 12.73
N ALA A 275 -10.02 23.58 11.90
CA ALA A 275 -10.10 23.41 10.46
C ALA A 275 -9.54 24.64 9.77
N MET A 276 -8.73 24.43 8.74
CA MET A 276 -8.07 25.51 8.01
C MET A 276 -8.60 25.62 6.60
N ALA A 277 -9.11 26.81 6.26
CA ALA A 277 -9.50 27.14 4.91
C ALA A 277 -8.30 27.61 4.07
N TYR A 278 -8.37 27.37 2.79
CA TYR A 278 -7.34 27.76 1.82
C TYR A 278 -7.02 29.26 1.83
N GLY A 279 -8.03 30.08 2.12
CA GLY A 279 -7.91 31.54 2.18
C GLY A 279 -7.30 32.11 3.48
N GLY A 280 -6.80 31.24 4.38
CA GLY A 280 -6.16 31.70 5.62
C GLY A 280 -7.11 31.80 6.82
N GLN A 281 -8.36 31.38 6.68
CA GLN A 281 -9.30 31.35 7.80
C GLN A 281 -9.11 30.08 8.62
N LEU A 282 -8.91 30.24 9.93
CA LEU A 282 -8.87 29.17 10.91
C LEU A 282 -10.22 29.09 11.64
N LEU A 283 -10.86 27.96 11.60
CA LEU A 283 -12.09 27.66 12.30
C LEU A 283 -11.75 26.85 13.56
N MET A 284 -12.31 27.25 14.69
CA MET A 284 -12.30 26.45 15.91
C MET A 284 -13.74 25.99 16.19
N ILE A 285 -13.92 24.71 16.42
CA ILE A 285 -15.20 24.11 16.80
C ILE A 285 -15.06 23.60 18.22
N THR A 286 -15.85 24.15 19.13
CA THR A 286 -15.81 23.79 20.57
C THR A 286 -16.54 22.48 20.84
N ALA A 287 -16.43 21.97 22.07
CA ALA A 287 -17.16 20.78 22.51
C ALA A 287 -18.69 20.92 22.40
N GLU A 288 -19.21 22.15 22.51
CA GLU A 288 -20.63 22.48 22.34
C GLU A 288 -21.03 22.72 20.88
N ASP A 289 -20.15 22.42 19.93
CA ASP A 289 -20.31 22.61 18.49
C ASP A 289 -20.48 24.09 18.07
N LYS A 290 -19.98 25.04 18.87
CA LYS A 290 -19.87 26.43 18.46
C LYS A 290 -18.69 26.63 17.56
N VAL A 291 -18.90 27.38 16.48
CA VAL A 291 -17.86 27.66 15.48
C VAL A 291 -17.37 29.09 15.65
N GLU A 292 -16.10 29.25 15.89
CA GLU A 292 -15.40 30.53 15.86
C GLU A 292 -14.52 30.58 14.64
N ILE A 293 -14.52 31.71 13.92
CA ILE A 293 -13.71 31.88 12.70
C ILE A 293 -12.80 33.07 12.90
N GLN A 294 -11.51 32.85 12.68
CA GLN A 294 -10.49 33.88 12.72
C GLN A 294 -9.78 33.96 11.38
N GLU A 295 -9.72 35.16 10.82
CA GLU A 295 -8.86 35.44 9.68
C GLU A 295 -7.42 35.62 10.16
N LEU A 296 -6.53 34.80 9.65
CA LEU A 296 -5.10 34.87 9.93
C LEU A 296 -4.38 35.52 8.75
N SER A 297 -3.39 36.38 9.05
CA SER A 297 -2.49 36.91 8.04
C SER A 297 -1.46 35.84 7.62
N VAL A 298 -1.95 34.75 7.03
CA VAL A 298 -1.13 33.63 6.58
C VAL A 298 -1.28 33.45 5.07
N SER A 299 -0.22 32.99 4.43
CA SER A 299 -0.28 32.62 3.02
C SER A 299 -1.07 31.29 2.85
N GLN A 300 -1.03 30.69 1.66
CA GLN A 300 -1.70 29.40 1.42
C GLN A 300 -1.24 28.35 2.43
N SER A 301 -2.14 27.89 3.28
CA SER A 301 -1.90 26.83 4.25
C SER A 301 -1.76 25.47 3.55
N ILE A 302 -0.72 24.73 3.91
CA ILE A 302 -0.48 23.36 3.46
C ILE A 302 -1.05 22.35 4.43
N GLY A 303 -0.98 22.63 5.73
CA GLY A 303 -1.49 21.78 6.79
C GLY A 303 -1.45 22.45 8.14
N LEU A 304 -2.14 21.86 9.10
CA LEU A 304 -2.08 22.27 10.49
C LEU A 304 -1.99 21.05 11.41
N GLU A 305 -1.34 21.26 12.56
CA GLU A 305 -1.20 20.26 13.62
C GLU A 305 -1.41 20.90 15.00
N TYR A 306 -2.10 20.19 15.89
CA TYR A 306 -2.22 20.62 17.28
C TYR A 306 -0.95 20.19 18.05
N TRP A 307 -0.22 21.16 18.55
CA TRP A 307 1.09 20.94 19.16
C TRP A 307 1.22 21.64 20.50
N GLN A 308 1.11 20.88 21.59
CA GLN A 308 1.32 21.36 22.97
C GLN A 308 0.58 22.67 23.30
N GLY A 309 -0.72 22.70 23.07
CA GLY A 309 -1.54 23.87 23.40
C GLY A 309 -1.62 24.94 22.32
N GLN A 310 -0.92 24.79 21.20
CA GLN A 310 -0.95 25.72 20.07
C GLN A 310 -1.22 24.98 18.76
N ILE A 311 -1.63 25.72 17.75
CA ILE A 311 -1.85 25.19 16.39
C ILE A 311 -0.64 25.60 15.55
N ALA A 312 0.12 24.62 15.09
CA ALA A 312 1.17 24.84 14.11
C ALA A 312 0.58 24.84 12.72
N ILE A 313 0.84 25.88 11.93
CA ILE A 313 0.36 26.02 10.54
C ILE A 313 1.58 26.13 9.63
N ALA A 314 1.70 25.20 8.70
CA ALA A 314 2.69 25.28 7.64
C ALA A 314 2.11 25.96 6.41
N GLN A 315 2.87 26.87 5.81
CA GLN A 315 2.45 27.70 4.69
C GLN A 315 3.30 27.38 3.46
N LYS A 316 2.71 27.57 2.31
CA LYS A 316 3.35 27.27 1.02
C LYS A 316 4.60 28.14 0.75
N ASP A 317 4.66 29.34 1.30
CA ASP A 317 5.82 30.24 1.19
C ASP A 317 7.00 29.86 2.09
N GLY A 318 6.91 28.73 2.78
CA GLY A 318 7.94 28.22 3.68
C GLY A 318 7.78 28.66 5.13
N ALA A 319 6.81 29.52 5.46
CA ALA A 319 6.59 29.94 6.84
C ALA A 319 5.89 28.86 7.67
N ILE A 320 6.32 28.70 8.91
CA ILE A 320 5.59 27.97 9.96
C ILE A 320 5.27 28.96 11.07
N CYS A 321 4.00 29.04 11.41
CA CYS A 321 3.54 29.84 12.54
C CYS A 321 2.81 29.02 13.59
N LEU A 322 2.84 29.50 14.83
CA LEU A 322 2.07 28.97 15.95
C LEU A 322 0.93 29.92 16.28
N VAL A 323 -0.27 29.39 16.42
CA VAL A 323 -1.47 30.15 16.79
C VAL A 323 -1.96 29.64 18.14
N SER A 324 -2.14 30.57 19.07
CA SER A 324 -2.77 30.28 20.36
C SER A 324 -4.29 30.24 20.19
N PRO A 325 -4.98 29.11 20.48
CA PRO A 325 -6.42 29.01 20.32
C PRO A 325 -7.23 29.89 21.29
N GLU A 326 -6.63 30.33 22.40
CA GLU A 326 -7.29 31.17 23.41
C GLU A 326 -7.27 32.66 23.03
N THR A 327 -6.22 33.09 22.34
CA THR A 327 -5.98 34.52 22.07
C THR A 327 -5.92 34.88 20.60
N TRP A 328 -5.90 33.86 19.73
CA TRP A 328 -5.72 33.98 18.28
C TRP A 328 -4.42 34.68 17.87
N LYS A 329 -3.50 34.86 18.82
CA LYS A 329 -2.18 35.44 18.51
C LYS A 329 -1.36 34.46 17.69
N THR A 330 -0.82 34.99 16.59
CA THR A 330 0.07 34.25 15.70
C THR A 330 1.51 34.62 16.01
N GLN A 331 2.38 33.62 16.14
CA GLN A 331 3.81 33.78 16.33
C GLN A 331 4.54 33.03 15.22
N SER A 332 5.49 33.70 14.56
CA SER A 332 6.39 33.01 13.61
C SER A 332 7.29 32.05 14.38
N LEU A 333 7.37 30.81 13.92
CA LEU A 333 8.24 29.77 14.48
C LEU A 333 9.50 29.58 13.61
N TYR A 334 9.31 29.39 12.31
CA TYR A 334 10.38 29.04 11.39
C TYR A 334 10.07 29.53 9.98
N GLN A 335 11.11 29.89 9.23
CA GLN A 335 11.02 30.21 7.82
C GLN A 335 11.91 29.26 7.03
N HIS A 336 11.31 28.39 6.25
CA HIS A 336 12.01 27.48 5.36
C HIS A 336 12.42 28.22 4.06
N PRO A 337 13.61 27.95 3.48
CA PRO A 337 14.08 28.66 2.29
C PRO A 337 13.26 28.37 1.03
N CYS A 338 12.58 27.23 0.96
CA CYS A 338 11.73 26.85 -0.18
C CYS A 338 10.29 26.55 0.25
N ALA A 339 9.41 26.34 -0.75
CA ALA A 339 8.00 26.07 -0.50
C ALA A 339 7.81 24.77 0.29
N ILE A 340 7.08 24.85 1.41
CA ILE A 340 6.64 23.68 2.15
C ILE A 340 5.47 23.06 1.37
N THR A 341 5.47 21.74 1.21
CA THR A 341 4.47 20.98 0.42
C THR A 341 3.81 19.85 1.21
N ALA A 342 4.39 19.46 2.35
CA ALA A 342 3.83 18.47 3.26
C ALA A 342 4.12 18.83 4.72
N LEU A 343 3.20 18.49 5.62
CA LEU A 343 3.34 18.62 7.07
C LEU A 343 2.89 17.31 7.72
N SER A 344 3.61 16.90 8.75
CA SER A 344 3.27 15.79 9.63
C SER A 344 3.85 16.04 11.01
N PHE A 345 3.50 15.20 11.98
CA PHE A 345 3.95 15.35 13.36
C PHE A 345 4.48 14.01 13.91
N HIS A 346 5.65 14.05 14.54
CA HIS A 346 6.22 12.85 15.17
C HIS A 346 7.12 13.19 16.36
N ALA A 347 6.99 12.41 17.42
CA ALA A 347 7.85 12.47 18.61
C ALA A 347 8.05 13.91 19.18
N GLY A 348 6.98 14.70 19.19
CA GLY A 348 7.02 16.07 19.71
C GLY A 348 7.66 17.10 18.79
N ARG A 349 7.95 16.77 17.53
CA ARG A 349 8.50 17.66 16.50
C ARG A 349 7.62 17.68 15.26
N LEU A 350 7.63 18.79 14.54
CA LEU A 350 7.04 18.85 13.20
C LEU A 350 7.98 18.21 12.19
N LEU A 351 7.39 17.52 11.22
CA LEU A 351 8.05 17.05 10.02
C LEU A 351 7.51 17.85 8.85
N ILE A 352 8.38 18.51 8.11
CA ILE A 352 8.03 19.22 6.89
C ILE A 352 8.69 18.58 5.68
N GLY A 353 7.95 18.52 4.58
CA GLY A 353 8.47 18.19 3.25
C GLY A 353 8.41 19.41 2.35
N ASP A 354 9.41 19.58 1.50
CA ASP A 354 9.52 20.74 0.65
C ASP A 354 9.38 20.43 -0.86
N ALA A 355 9.37 21.47 -1.66
CA ALA A 355 9.26 21.39 -3.11
C ALA A 355 10.53 20.87 -3.80
N GLU A 356 11.67 20.86 -3.11
CA GLU A 356 12.96 20.40 -3.63
C GLU A 356 13.26 18.94 -3.25
N GLY A 357 12.38 18.32 -2.43
CA GLY A 357 12.49 16.93 -2.03
C GLY A 357 13.18 16.71 -0.69
N GLY A 358 13.35 17.75 0.10
CA GLY A 358 13.87 17.69 1.46
C GLY A 358 12.78 17.34 2.48
N VAL A 359 13.14 16.57 3.50
CA VAL A 359 12.34 16.33 4.71
C VAL A 359 13.13 16.77 5.93
N TYR A 360 12.51 17.56 6.79
CA TYR A 360 13.16 18.19 7.94
C TYR A 360 12.33 18.00 9.21
N HIS A 361 13.00 17.80 10.33
CA HIS A 361 12.43 18.00 11.66
C HIS A 361 12.53 19.46 12.08
N VAL A 362 11.43 20.03 12.56
CA VAL A 362 11.40 21.37 13.13
C VAL A 362 10.98 21.26 14.60
N ASP A 363 11.82 21.78 15.49
CA ASP A 363 11.55 21.79 16.92
C ASP A 363 10.79 23.06 17.37
N ARG A 364 10.47 23.14 18.66
CA ARG A 364 9.77 24.28 19.28
C ARG A 364 10.58 25.58 19.31
N GLN A 365 11.88 25.50 19.15
CA GLN A 365 12.80 26.65 19.07
C GLN A 365 12.94 27.15 17.64
N GLY A 366 12.27 26.51 16.67
CA GLY A 366 12.39 26.84 15.25
C GLY A 366 13.70 26.36 14.63
N LYS A 367 14.37 25.38 15.25
CA LYS A 367 15.53 24.74 14.64
C LYS A 367 15.07 23.63 13.70
N ALA A 368 15.51 23.71 12.44
CA ALA A 368 15.27 22.68 11.44
C ALA A 368 16.50 21.77 11.30
N GLU A 369 16.27 20.46 11.31
CA GLU A 369 17.29 19.44 11.11
C GLU A 369 16.89 18.57 9.92
N PRO A 370 17.77 18.39 8.90
CA PRO A 370 17.47 17.53 7.76
C PRO A 370 17.37 16.07 8.21
N VAL A 371 16.34 15.37 7.75
CA VAL A 371 16.08 13.94 8.01
C VAL A 371 16.42 13.13 6.78
N TRP A 372 15.98 13.60 5.61
CA TRP A 372 16.17 12.90 4.35
C TRP A 372 15.99 13.83 3.15
N THR A 373 16.56 13.47 2.00
CA THR A 373 16.42 14.23 0.76
C THR A 373 16.14 13.28 -0.40
N ALA A 374 15.02 13.49 -1.09
CA ALA A 374 14.70 12.86 -2.35
C ALA A 374 15.44 13.55 -3.50
N GLN A 375 15.65 12.84 -4.59
CA GLN A 375 16.26 13.44 -5.79
C GLN A 375 15.26 14.40 -6.46
N ALA A 376 15.31 15.68 -6.13
CA ALA A 376 14.63 16.81 -6.82
C ALA A 376 13.14 16.56 -7.14
N GLN A 377 12.39 15.96 -6.22
CA GLN A 377 10.97 15.67 -6.38
C GLN A 377 10.18 16.27 -5.21
N PRO A 378 9.18 17.13 -5.43
CA PRO A 378 8.36 17.69 -4.36
C PRO A 378 7.77 16.58 -3.48
N ILE A 379 7.93 16.74 -2.16
CA ILE A 379 7.31 15.88 -1.16
C ILE A 379 5.83 16.24 -1.05
N THR A 380 4.94 15.29 -1.13
CA THR A 380 3.48 15.55 -1.10
C THR A 380 2.78 14.93 0.10
N ALA A 381 3.39 13.92 0.72
CA ALA A 381 2.86 13.27 1.91
C ALA A 381 3.99 12.71 2.78
N ILE A 382 3.80 12.72 4.10
CA ILE A 382 4.70 12.12 5.07
C ILE A 382 3.87 11.29 6.05
N GLY A 383 4.15 10.00 6.13
CA GLY A 383 3.60 9.08 7.13
C GLY A 383 4.67 8.67 8.13
N VAL A 384 4.27 8.42 9.37
CA VAL A 384 5.19 7.99 10.43
C VAL A 384 4.67 6.75 11.12
N GLN A 385 5.51 5.74 11.26
CA GLN A 385 5.24 4.58 12.10
C GLN A 385 5.65 4.90 13.54
N ALA A 386 4.67 5.11 14.41
CA ALA A 386 4.91 5.56 15.78
C ALA A 386 5.79 4.60 16.59
N SER A 387 5.70 3.28 16.35
CA SER A 387 6.42 2.24 17.11
C SER A 387 7.92 2.17 16.80
N SER A 388 8.34 2.46 15.56
CA SER A 388 9.72 2.30 15.09
C SER A 388 10.37 3.61 14.65
N GLY A 389 9.59 4.69 14.48
CA GLY A 389 10.08 5.93 13.89
C GLY A 389 10.37 5.83 12.39
N LEU A 390 9.92 4.76 11.72
CA LEU A 390 10.05 4.59 10.28
C LEU A 390 9.22 5.66 9.56
N LEU A 391 9.80 6.31 8.57
CA LEU A 391 9.14 7.34 7.77
C LEU A 391 8.74 6.77 6.41
N ALA A 392 7.53 7.08 5.98
CA ALA A 392 7.10 6.92 4.60
C ALA A 392 6.99 8.31 3.97
N ILE A 393 7.58 8.50 2.81
CA ILE A 393 7.67 9.78 2.13
C ILE A 393 7.10 9.62 0.72
N GLY A 394 6.03 10.35 0.43
CA GLY A 394 5.36 10.36 -0.86
C GLY A 394 5.78 11.56 -1.69
N CYS A 395 6.00 11.33 -2.96
CA CYS A 395 6.46 12.34 -3.91
C CYS A 395 5.40 12.68 -4.95
N LYS A 396 5.55 13.83 -5.57
CA LYS A 396 4.66 14.32 -6.63
C LYS A 396 4.63 13.41 -7.88
N ASN A 397 5.71 12.69 -8.15
CA ASN A 397 5.82 11.76 -9.28
C ASN A 397 5.25 10.35 -8.98
N GLY A 398 4.66 10.12 -7.81
CA GLY A 398 4.11 8.83 -7.39
C GLY A 398 5.10 7.91 -6.67
N ALA A 399 6.35 8.30 -6.53
CA ALA A 399 7.32 7.52 -5.76
C ALA A 399 6.96 7.56 -4.26
N VAL A 400 7.08 6.42 -3.60
CA VAL A 400 7.01 6.28 -2.15
C VAL A 400 8.36 5.79 -1.66
N TRP A 401 8.91 6.45 -0.66
CA TRP A 401 10.14 6.04 0.00
C TRP A 401 9.87 5.65 1.43
N VAL A 402 10.44 4.54 1.86
CA VAL A 402 10.46 4.15 3.26
C VAL A 402 11.88 4.39 3.77
N VAL A 403 11.98 5.22 4.80
CA VAL A 403 13.24 5.76 5.30
C VAL A 403 13.41 5.42 6.77
N GLN A 404 14.52 4.82 7.12
CA GLN A 404 14.96 4.64 8.49
C GLN A 404 16.02 5.70 8.79
N ALA A 405 15.60 6.81 9.39
CA ALA A 405 16.42 8.02 9.54
C ALA A 405 17.72 7.78 10.35
N ASP A 406 17.65 6.95 11.39
CA ASP A 406 18.79 6.59 12.25
C ASP A 406 19.84 5.73 11.56
N ARG A 407 19.48 5.00 10.49
CA ARG A 407 20.38 4.12 9.73
C ARG A 407 20.76 4.65 8.35
N HIS A 408 20.27 5.81 7.96
CA HIS A 408 20.44 6.38 6.62
C HIS A 408 20.07 5.41 5.49
N GLN A 409 19.11 4.51 5.76
CA GLN A 409 18.61 3.54 4.80
C GLN A 409 17.31 4.04 4.21
N ALA A 410 17.20 4.01 2.89
CA ALA A 410 15.99 4.37 2.17
C ALA A 410 15.67 3.30 1.12
N LYS A 411 14.39 2.92 1.05
CA LYS A 411 13.87 1.95 0.08
C LYS A 411 12.78 2.61 -0.75
N ALA A 412 12.93 2.55 -2.06
CA ALA A 412 11.91 3.01 -2.99
C ALA A 412 10.82 1.95 -3.19
N LEU A 413 9.58 2.39 -3.17
CA LEU A 413 8.38 1.61 -3.48
C LEU A 413 7.71 2.27 -4.69
N SER A 414 7.43 1.51 -5.75
CA SER A 414 6.90 2.07 -6.99
C SER A 414 5.60 1.35 -7.38
N ALA A 415 4.47 2.04 -7.25
CA ALA A 415 3.19 1.56 -7.74
C ALA A 415 2.25 2.69 -8.20
N HIS A 416 2.49 3.94 -7.78
CA HIS A 416 1.68 5.06 -8.21
C HIS A 416 2.24 5.76 -9.45
N VAL A 417 1.34 6.31 -10.28
CA VAL A 417 1.69 7.04 -11.50
C VAL A 417 1.38 8.54 -11.40
N SER A 418 0.90 8.98 -10.23
CA SER A 418 0.61 10.38 -9.92
C SER A 418 0.97 10.70 -8.48
N ALA A 419 0.81 11.97 -8.07
CA ALA A 419 1.21 12.44 -6.75
C ALA A 419 0.59 11.62 -5.62
N VAL A 420 1.42 11.22 -4.67
CA VAL A 420 0.98 10.55 -3.44
C VAL A 420 0.29 11.58 -2.54
N THR A 421 -0.91 11.29 -2.07
CA THR A 421 -1.73 12.25 -1.30
C THR A 421 -1.75 11.97 0.19
N CYS A 422 -1.68 10.71 0.58
CA CYS A 422 -1.69 10.32 1.99
C CYS A 422 -0.90 9.02 2.20
N LEU A 423 -0.27 8.89 3.37
CA LEU A 423 0.53 7.75 3.81
C LEU A 423 0.19 7.43 5.26
N LEU A 424 -0.31 6.24 5.52
CA LEU A 424 -0.66 5.79 6.87
C LEU A 424 -0.07 4.41 7.16
N PHE A 425 0.47 4.24 8.36
CA PHE A 425 0.92 2.95 8.87
C PHE A 425 -0.17 2.29 9.72
N ASN A 426 -0.30 0.98 9.55
CA ASN A 426 -1.00 0.10 10.47
C ASN A 426 -0.12 -1.12 10.79
N GLY A 427 0.46 -1.16 11.98
CA GLY A 427 1.45 -2.17 12.33
C GLY A 427 2.63 -2.18 11.33
N SER A 428 2.87 -3.32 10.70
CA SER A 428 3.90 -3.50 9.64
C SER A 428 3.41 -3.15 8.24
N HIS A 429 2.17 -2.71 8.09
CA HIS A 429 1.58 -2.35 6.81
C HIS A 429 1.64 -0.84 6.60
N LEU A 430 1.98 -0.44 5.39
CA LEU A 430 1.89 0.94 4.93
C LEU A 430 0.81 1.03 3.85
N TYR A 431 -0.10 1.96 4.00
CA TYR A 431 -1.07 2.32 2.99
C TYR A 431 -0.66 3.63 2.33
N SER A 432 -0.73 3.68 1.00
CA SER A 432 -0.45 4.89 0.22
C SER A 432 -1.59 5.19 -0.74
N SER A 433 -2.09 6.42 -0.76
CA SER A 433 -3.08 6.89 -1.73
C SER A 433 -2.47 7.90 -2.70
N SER A 434 -3.08 8.04 -3.88
CA SER A 434 -2.58 8.92 -4.93
C SER A 434 -3.70 9.60 -5.72
N LEU A 435 -3.34 10.67 -6.42
CA LEU A 435 -4.19 11.30 -7.44
C LEU A 435 -4.41 10.40 -8.67
N ASP A 436 -3.77 9.24 -8.77
CA ASP A 436 -4.11 8.23 -9.78
C ASP A 436 -5.40 7.46 -9.46
N GLY A 437 -6.01 7.71 -8.30
CA GLY A 437 -7.25 7.08 -7.85
C GLY A 437 -7.04 5.75 -7.14
N SER A 438 -5.81 5.34 -6.88
CA SER A 438 -5.50 4.07 -6.24
C SER A 438 -5.07 4.21 -4.78
N ILE A 439 -5.30 3.15 -4.00
CA ILE A 439 -4.65 2.93 -2.70
C ILE A 439 -3.90 1.60 -2.77
N ASN A 440 -2.63 1.64 -2.41
CA ASN A 440 -1.77 0.47 -2.34
C ASN A 440 -1.40 0.15 -0.89
N LEU A 441 -1.36 -1.14 -0.61
CA LEU A 441 -0.87 -1.73 0.63
C LEU A 441 0.53 -2.30 0.41
N TRP A 442 1.43 -1.96 1.31
CA TRP A 442 2.80 -2.43 1.34
C TRP A 442 3.07 -3.17 2.64
N LYS A 443 3.48 -4.42 2.54
CA LYS A 443 3.94 -5.18 3.71
C LYS A 443 5.44 -4.96 3.88
N LEU A 444 5.82 -4.31 4.97
CA LEU A 444 7.20 -3.95 5.25
C LEU A 444 7.85 -5.01 6.15
N ASN A 445 8.29 -6.12 5.56
CA ASN A 445 8.98 -7.20 6.27
C ASN A 445 10.48 -7.15 5.97
N GLY A 446 11.25 -6.48 6.84
CA GLY A 446 12.72 -6.45 6.75
C GLY A 446 13.24 -6.01 5.38
N ASP A 447 14.30 -6.70 4.89
CA ASP A 447 14.99 -6.36 3.63
C ASP A 447 14.29 -6.87 2.36
N ALA A 448 13.23 -7.68 2.48
CA ALA A 448 12.52 -8.21 1.32
C ALA A 448 11.88 -7.07 0.49
N ALA A 449 11.89 -7.21 -0.83
CA ALA A 449 11.22 -6.25 -1.70
C ALA A 449 9.73 -6.21 -1.35
N ALA A 450 9.24 -5.06 -0.89
CA ALA A 450 7.82 -4.88 -0.64
C ALA A 450 7.08 -4.89 -1.97
N VAL A 451 6.09 -5.79 -2.10
CA VAL A 451 5.22 -5.86 -3.27
C VAL A 451 3.92 -5.14 -2.91
N ALA A 452 3.47 -4.27 -3.81
CA ALA A 452 2.21 -3.57 -3.65
C ALA A 452 1.04 -4.52 -3.86
N SER A 453 0.08 -4.51 -2.94
CA SER A 453 -1.25 -5.06 -3.16
C SER A 453 -2.22 -3.90 -3.37
N SER A 454 -2.92 -3.88 -4.50
CA SER A 454 -3.94 -2.87 -4.75
C SER A 454 -5.14 -3.13 -3.83
N VAL A 455 -5.46 -2.12 -3.02
CA VAL A 455 -6.57 -2.14 -2.06
C VAL A 455 -7.82 -1.49 -2.65
N TYR A 456 -7.61 -0.41 -3.39
CA TYR A 456 -8.67 0.37 -4.00
C TYR A 456 -8.21 0.93 -5.34
N GLU A 457 -9.06 0.84 -6.35
CA GLU A 457 -8.86 1.40 -7.68
C GLU A 457 -10.12 2.20 -8.06
N GLY A 458 -10.02 3.50 -7.92
CA GLY A 458 -11.04 4.46 -8.33
C GLY A 458 -10.70 5.14 -9.65
N GLN A 459 -11.67 5.85 -10.21
CA GLN A 459 -11.50 6.62 -11.46
C GLN A 459 -11.31 8.13 -11.22
N VAL A 460 -11.15 8.53 -9.96
CA VAL A 460 -11.09 9.93 -9.54
C VAL A 460 -9.98 10.12 -8.51
N TRP A 461 -9.53 11.33 -8.37
CA TRP A 461 -8.48 11.70 -7.43
C TRP A 461 -8.88 11.39 -5.99
N LEU A 462 -7.95 10.80 -5.24
CA LEU A 462 -8.08 10.60 -3.82
C LEU A 462 -7.28 11.67 -3.09
N HIS A 463 -7.92 12.35 -2.14
CA HIS A 463 -7.25 13.41 -1.37
C HIS A 463 -6.86 12.99 0.03
N SER A 464 -7.68 12.16 0.65
CA SER A 464 -7.47 11.72 2.03
C SER A 464 -8.12 10.36 2.25
N PHE A 465 -7.52 9.57 3.12
CA PHE A 465 -8.13 8.38 3.70
C PHE A 465 -7.69 8.25 5.16
N ILE A 466 -8.44 7.49 5.92
CA ILE A 466 -8.09 7.08 7.28
C ILE A 466 -8.30 5.57 7.44
N ILE A 467 -7.64 5.01 8.44
CA ILE A 467 -7.87 3.65 8.90
C ILE A 467 -9.06 3.69 9.86
N GLY A 468 -10.01 2.78 9.68
CA GLY A 468 -11.17 2.66 10.57
C GLY A 468 -10.79 2.28 12.00
N PRO A 469 -11.70 2.45 12.97
CA PRO A 469 -11.38 2.25 14.39
C PRO A 469 -10.98 0.82 14.76
N ASP A 470 -11.46 -0.17 14.04
CA ASP A 470 -11.15 -1.58 14.21
C ASP A 470 -9.97 -2.06 13.34
N GLU A 471 -9.30 -1.11 12.64
CA GLU A 471 -8.17 -1.35 11.74
C GLU A 471 -8.48 -2.32 10.56
N ALA A 472 -9.72 -2.70 10.39
CA ALA A 472 -10.16 -3.69 9.41
C ALA A 472 -10.67 -3.06 8.10
N ASP A 473 -10.84 -1.75 8.06
CA ASP A 473 -11.31 -1.02 6.89
C ASP A 473 -10.59 0.32 6.69
N LEU A 474 -10.70 0.85 5.48
CA LEU A 474 -10.30 2.21 5.14
C LEU A 474 -11.55 3.04 4.83
N ILE A 475 -11.53 4.29 5.28
CA ILE A 475 -12.51 5.31 4.92
C ILE A 475 -11.81 6.31 4.01
N ILE A 476 -12.32 6.47 2.79
CA ILE A 476 -11.65 7.14 1.67
C ILE A 476 -12.50 8.31 1.19
N GLY A 477 -11.90 9.48 1.03
CA GLY A 477 -12.54 10.66 0.46
C GLY A 477 -12.04 10.96 -0.95
N ASP A 478 -12.96 11.18 -1.89
CA ASP A 478 -12.64 11.43 -3.28
C ASP A 478 -12.94 12.87 -3.75
N GLU A 479 -12.50 13.20 -4.97
CA GLU A 479 -12.70 14.49 -5.64
C GLU A 479 -14.18 14.80 -5.94
N ARG A 480 -15.04 13.78 -6.03
CA ARG A 480 -16.47 13.97 -6.32
C ARG A 480 -17.34 14.13 -5.07
N GLY A 481 -16.73 14.09 -3.89
CA GLY A 481 -17.45 14.17 -2.62
C GLY A 481 -18.05 12.86 -2.16
N ASN A 482 -17.56 11.75 -2.71
CA ASN A 482 -17.94 10.44 -2.22
C ASN A 482 -17.04 10.04 -1.07
N LEU A 483 -17.64 9.44 -0.07
CA LEU A 483 -16.98 8.70 0.99
C LEU A 483 -17.12 7.23 0.69
N SER A 484 -16.03 6.53 0.58
CA SER A 484 -16.00 5.08 0.37
C SER A 484 -15.44 4.38 1.60
N GLN A 485 -16.05 3.27 1.99
CA GLN A 485 -15.53 2.38 3.02
C GLN A 485 -15.15 1.07 2.36
N VAL A 486 -13.92 0.63 2.56
CA VAL A 486 -13.34 -0.56 1.93
C VAL A 486 -12.72 -1.44 2.99
N ILE A 487 -13.15 -2.69 3.08
CA ILE A 487 -12.52 -3.66 3.98
C ILE A 487 -11.12 -4.00 3.48
N VAL A 488 -10.16 -4.01 4.40
CA VAL A 488 -8.75 -4.32 4.12
C VAL A 488 -8.24 -5.54 4.88
N ASP A 489 -8.98 -6.04 5.84
CA ASP A 489 -8.66 -7.26 6.57
C ASP A 489 -9.04 -8.51 5.74
N PRO A 490 -8.08 -9.37 5.34
CA PRO A 490 -8.35 -10.56 4.54
C PRO A 490 -9.26 -11.58 5.22
N GLN A 491 -9.19 -11.67 6.57
CA GLN A 491 -10.07 -12.55 7.34
C GLN A 491 -11.52 -12.09 7.21
N ARG A 492 -11.76 -10.80 7.42
CA ARG A 492 -13.09 -10.20 7.33
C ARG A 492 -13.66 -10.27 5.91
N MET A 493 -12.79 -10.13 4.88
CA MET A 493 -13.18 -10.36 3.49
C MET A 493 -13.67 -11.81 3.29
N ALA A 494 -12.92 -12.80 3.80
CA ALA A 494 -13.28 -14.21 3.70
C ALA A 494 -14.56 -14.54 4.44
N ASP A 495 -14.77 -13.99 5.64
CA ASP A 495 -16.01 -14.16 6.41
C ASP A 495 -17.23 -13.63 5.65
N GLN A 496 -17.09 -12.50 4.98
CA GLN A 496 -18.13 -11.91 4.16
C GLN A 496 -18.42 -12.76 2.90
N ILE A 497 -17.36 -13.26 2.26
CA ILE A 497 -17.51 -14.17 1.13
C ILE A 497 -18.29 -15.41 1.58
N TYR A 498 -17.89 -16.01 2.71
CA TYR A 498 -18.54 -17.19 3.27
C TYR A 498 -20.03 -16.96 3.53
N GLN A 499 -20.42 -15.84 4.13
CA GLN A 499 -21.82 -15.48 4.40
C GLN A 499 -22.66 -15.34 3.12
N ARG A 500 -22.02 -15.07 1.98
CA ARG A 500 -22.68 -14.88 0.68
C ARG A 500 -22.57 -16.08 -0.24
N LEU A 501 -21.89 -17.17 0.17
CA LEU A 501 -21.84 -18.38 -0.62
C LEU A 501 -23.25 -18.95 -0.79
N GLU A 502 -23.69 -19.11 -2.02
CA GLU A 502 -25.01 -19.66 -2.38
C GLU A 502 -24.98 -21.17 -2.62
N ARG A 503 -23.79 -21.72 -2.88
CA ARG A 503 -23.58 -23.11 -3.21
C ARG A 503 -22.21 -23.62 -2.81
N ASN A 504 -22.02 -24.91 -2.85
CA ASN A 504 -20.71 -25.57 -2.79
C ASN A 504 -20.12 -25.76 -4.19
N PHE A 505 -18.84 -26.15 -4.27
CA PHE A 505 -18.30 -26.70 -5.52
C PHE A 505 -19.07 -27.95 -5.93
N THR A 506 -19.23 -28.14 -7.24
CA THR A 506 -19.60 -29.47 -7.73
C THR A 506 -18.39 -30.41 -7.69
N PRO A 507 -18.57 -31.73 -7.70
CA PRO A 507 -17.43 -32.67 -7.76
C PRO A 507 -16.55 -32.44 -9.00
N GLU A 508 -17.13 -32.05 -10.13
CA GLU A 508 -16.42 -31.76 -11.38
C GLU A 508 -15.60 -30.48 -11.23
N GLU A 509 -16.18 -29.42 -10.65
CA GLU A 509 -15.46 -28.17 -10.36
C GLU A 509 -14.32 -28.41 -9.37
N TRP A 510 -14.55 -29.20 -8.33
CA TRP A 510 -13.51 -29.57 -7.37
C TRP A 510 -12.35 -30.29 -8.05
N ASN A 511 -12.66 -31.31 -8.87
CA ASN A 511 -11.62 -32.02 -9.61
C ASN A 511 -10.88 -31.13 -10.61
N LEU A 512 -11.58 -30.17 -11.23
CA LEU A 512 -10.98 -29.24 -12.18
C LEU A 512 -10.02 -28.23 -11.51
N TYR A 513 -10.41 -27.67 -10.37
CA TYR A 513 -9.70 -26.55 -9.75
C TYR A 513 -8.77 -26.99 -8.63
N ILE A 514 -9.12 -28.01 -7.85
CA ILE A 514 -8.37 -28.46 -6.66
C ILE A 514 -7.73 -29.82 -6.90
N GLY A 515 -8.44 -30.72 -7.57
CA GLY A 515 -7.94 -32.06 -7.92
C GLY A 515 -7.67 -32.91 -6.68
N GLU A 516 -6.62 -33.72 -6.76
CA GLU A 516 -6.24 -34.68 -5.70
C GLU A 516 -5.44 -34.02 -4.55
N VAL A 517 -5.17 -32.73 -4.61
CA VAL A 517 -4.41 -31.98 -3.57
C VAL A 517 -5.16 -31.98 -2.23
N SER A 518 -6.49 -32.01 -2.28
CA SER A 518 -7.35 -32.14 -1.10
C SER A 518 -8.59 -32.98 -1.41
N ALA A 519 -9.07 -33.74 -0.41
CA ALA A 519 -10.33 -34.45 -0.52
C ALA A 519 -11.49 -33.46 -0.76
N TYR A 520 -12.52 -33.91 -1.47
CA TYR A 520 -13.72 -33.10 -1.72
C TYR A 520 -14.36 -32.64 -0.41
N GLU A 521 -14.59 -31.35 -0.31
CA GLU A 521 -15.13 -30.71 0.89
C GLU A 521 -16.29 -29.77 0.52
N THR A 522 -17.29 -29.73 1.37
CA THR A 522 -18.40 -28.78 1.28
C THR A 522 -18.22 -27.67 2.31
N TYR A 523 -18.32 -26.41 1.89
CA TYR A 523 -18.19 -25.26 2.80
C TYR A 523 -19.51 -24.92 3.47
N LEU A 524 -20.63 -25.11 2.77
CA LEU A 524 -21.96 -24.89 3.33
C LEU A 524 -22.51 -26.23 3.82
N SER A 525 -22.83 -26.33 5.11
CA SER A 525 -23.67 -27.39 5.63
C SER A 525 -25.11 -27.22 5.08
N LYS A 526 -25.61 -28.21 4.42
CA LYS A 526 -27.02 -28.30 3.97
C LYS A 526 -27.98 -28.29 5.16
#